data_afa32e4efadffa54e37e3e00d16d6b52
#
_entry.id   afa32e4efadffa54e37e3e00d16d6b52
#
_cell.length_a   1.000
_cell.length_b   1.000
_cell.length_c   1.000
_cell.angle_alpha   90.00
_cell.angle_beta   90.00
_cell.angle_gamma   90.00
#
_symmetry.space_group_name_H-M   'P 1'
#
loop_
_entity.id
_entity.type
_entity.pdbx_description
1 polymer ?
#
loop_
_entity_poly.entity_id
_entity_poly.type
_entity_poly.pdbx_seq_one_letter_code
_entity_poly.pdbx_strand_id
1 'polypeptide(L)'
;MAEELFEDDGTLACLHIPADESNKRFACKAERQENLIGKTFWLLDFFPEVQTRFGSRYLYKAAYNKDTPDSECFKVFTGSTDCGYILEKLKEMGKFPRKVTLKKEGKNHLYFE
;
A
#
# COMPACT_ATOMS: atom_id res chain seq x y z
N MET A 1 -35.34 -15.86 -5.98
CA MET A 1 -35.03 -15.16 -5.88
C MET A 1 -34.32 -14.36 -6.05
N ALA A 2 -33.98 -14.73 -6.38
CA ALA A 2 -32.91 -13.99 -6.55
C ALA A 2 -33.07 -12.75 -7.30
N GLU A 3 -34.08 -12.70 -8.11
CA GLU A 3 -34.22 -11.53 -8.90
C GLU A 3 -34.45 -10.33 -8.10
N GLU A 4 -35.21 -10.45 -7.09
CA GLU A 4 -35.47 -9.26 -6.30
C GLU A 4 -34.18 -8.80 -5.64
N LEU A 5 -33.19 -9.66 -5.57
CA LEU A 5 -31.90 -9.25 -5.06
C LEU A 5 -31.22 -8.27 -5.98
N PHE A 6 -31.69 -8.20 -7.22
CA PHE A 6 -31.08 -7.32 -8.20
C PHE A 6 -31.89 -6.08 -8.48
N GLU A 7 -33.00 -5.91 -7.77
CA GLU A 7 -33.78 -4.70 -7.90
C GLU A 7 -33.00 -3.54 -7.29
N ASP A 8 -32.96 -2.44 -8.01
CA ASP A 8 -32.29 -1.26 -7.54
C ASP A 8 -33.19 -0.51 -6.56
N ASP A 9 -32.82 -0.52 -5.30
CA ASP A 9 -33.56 0.17 -4.26
C ASP A 9 -33.03 1.58 -4.00
N GLY A 10 -32.11 2.04 -4.85
CA GLY A 10 -31.52 3.36 -4.73
C GLY A 10 -30.35 3.45 -3.76
N THR A 11 -29.94 2.33 -3.18
CA THR A 11 -28.81 2.34 -2.23
C THR A 11 -27.51 1.94 -2.90
N LEU A 12 -26.41 2.38 -2.33
CA LEU A 12 -25.10 1.99 -2.81
C LEU A 12 -24.89 0.48 -2.66
N ALA A 13 -25.41 -0.10 -1.58
CA ALA A 13 -25.26 -1.52 -1.32
C ALA A 13 -25.87 -2.39 -2.41
N CYS A 14 -26.98 -1.93 -3.00
CA CYS A 14 -27.65 -2.66 -4.06
C CYS A 14 -26.78 -2.85 -5.30
N LEU A 15 -25.84 -1.97 -5.52
CA LEU A 15 -24.96 -2.00 -6.69
C LEU A 15 -23.83 -3.00 -6.56
N HIS A 16 -23.61 -3.54 -5.37
CA HIS A 16 -22.55 -4.52 -5.12
C HIS A 16 -21.16 -4.06 -5.56
N ILE A 17 -20.86 -2.79 -5.37
CA ILE A 17 -19.56 -2.24 -5.72
C ILE A 17 -18.57 -2.66 -4.65
N PRO A 18 -17.45 -3.31 -5.04
CA PRO A 18 -16.44 -3.70 -4.06
C PRO A 18 -15.87 -2.49 -3.32
N ALA A 19 -15.62 -2.66 -2.04
CA ALA A 19 -15.02 -1.59 -1.25
C ALA A 19 -13.59 -1.34 -1.67
N ASP A 20 -13.22 -0.07 -1.77
CA ASP A 20 -11.84 0.32 -1.99
C ASP A 20 -11.26 0.66 -0.61
N GLU A 21 -10.36 -0.18 -0.13
CA GLU A 21 -9.76 -0.04 1.19
C GLU A 21 -8.57 0.91 1.23
N SER A 22 -8.22 1.50 0.08
CA SER A 22 -7.00 2.30 -0.02
C SER A 22 -6.95 3.48 0.96
N ASN A 23 -8.10 4.04 1.32
CA ASN A 23 -8.15 5.18 2.23
C ASN A 23 -8.44 4.79 3.68
N LYS A 24 -8.56 3.49 3.96
CA LYS A 24 -8.90 3.02 5.30
C LYS A 24 -7.69 2.66 6.15
N ARG A 25 -6.53 2.52 5.54
CA ARG A 25 -5.30 2.11 6.21
C ARG A 25 -4.37 3.29 6.32
N PHE A 26 -3.73 3.44 7.45
CA PHE A 26 -2.80 4.52 7.77
C PHE A 26 -3.38 5.91 7.53
N ALA A 27 -3.41 6.72 8.54
CA ALA A 27 -3.86 8.11 8.44
C ALA A 27 -2.72 9.00 7.91
N CYS A 28 -2.22 8.69 6.74
CA CYS A 28 -1.08 9.37 6.12
C CYS A 28 -1.44 9.86 4.74
N LYS A 29 -0.65 10.81 4.25
CA LYS A 29 -0.76 11.27 2.89
C LYS A 29 -0.34 10.15 1.94
N ALA A 30 -1.09 9.94 0.87
CA ALA A 30 -0.73 8.96 -0.15
C ALA A 30 0.37 9.51 -1.05
N GLU A 31 1.33 8.66 -1.42
CA GLU A 31 2.40 9.02 -2.32
C GLU A 31 2.54 7.94 -3.38
N ARG A 32 2.98 8.32 -4.57
CA ARG A 32 3.16 7.37 -5.67
C ARG A 32 4.56 6.80 -5.62
N GLN A 33 4.67 5.49 -5.86
CA GLN A 33 5.99 4.84 -5.81
C GLN A 33 6.95 5.40 -6.85
N GLU A 34 6.45 5.86 -7.99
CA GLU A 34 7.31 6.45 -9.03
C GLU A 34 8.08 7.64 -8.52
N ASN A 35 7.51 8.39 -7.59
CA ASN A 35 8.16 9.56 -7.02
C ASN A 35 9.24 9.20 -6.00
N LEU A 36 9.32 7.95 -5.61
CA LEU A 36 10.27 7.48 -4.60
C LEU A 36 11.48 6.77 -5.20
N ILE A 37 11.45 6.50 -6.50
CA ILE A 37 12.54 5.80 -7.16
C ILE A 37 13.85 6.58 -6.99
N GLY A 38 14.88 5.90 -6.48
CA GLY A 38 16.17 6.52 -6.19
C GLY A 38 16.25 7.23 -4.85
N LYS A 39 15.14 7.29 -4.10
CA LYS A 39 15.12 7.95 -2.80
C LYS A 39 15.28 6.96 -1.67
N THR A 40 15.86 7.42 -0.57
CA THR A 40 16.06 6.63 0.64
C THR A 40 15.05 7.08 1.69
N PHE A 41 14.40 6.13 2.33
CA PHE A 41 13.39 6.44 3.34
C PHE A 41 13.28 5.27 4.32
N TRP A 42 12.52 5.48 5.42
CA TRP A 42 12.30 4.46 6.42
C TRP A 42 10.97 3.77 6.18
N LEU A 43 10.99 2.44 6.15
CA LEU A 43 9.75 1.63 6.15
C LEU A 43 9.33 1.48 7.60
N LEU A 44 8.09 1.87 7.91
CA LEU A 44 7.59 1.86 9.28
C LEU A 44 6.65 0.69 9.55
N ASP A 45 5.80 0.34 8.59
CA ASP A 45 4.86 -0.77 8.73
C ASP A 45 4.24 -1.04 7.36
N PHE A 46 3.46 -2.12 7.25
CA PHE A 46 2.74 -2.40 6.01
C PHE A 46 1.52 -3.28 6.26
N PHE A 47 0.63 -3.29 5.28
CA PHE A 47 -0.48 -4.24 5.19
C PHE A 47 -0.36 -4.99 3.86
N PRO A 48 -0.41 -6.32 3.88
CA PRO A 48 -0.47 -7.10 2.64
C PRO A 48 -1.91 -7.12 2.14
N GLU A 49 -2.08 -7.36 0.86
CA GLU A 49 -3.40 -7.62 0.29
C GLU A 49 -4.46 -6.56 0.59
N VAL A 50 -4.11 -5.29 0.51
CA VAL A 50 -5.11 -4.23 0.61
C VAL A 50 -5.88 -4.18 -0.70
N GLN A 51 -7.20 -4.26 -0.60
CA GLN A 51 -8.05 -4.30 -1.78
C GLN A 51 -8.21 -2.90 -2.38
N THR A 52 -7.83 -2.75 -3.63
CA THR A 52 -8.00 -1.50 -4.37
C THR A 52 -8.82 -1.79 -5.63
N ARG A 53 -9.25 -0.73 -6.31
CA ARG A 53 -9.94 -0.89 -7.59
C ARG A 53 -9.06 -1.52 -8.68
N PHE A 54 -7.77 -1.59 -8.46
CA PHE A 54 -6.82 -2.22 -9.39
C PHE A 54 -6.39 -3.60 -8.92
N GLY A 55 -7.07 -4.18 -7.92
CA GLY A 55 -6.74 -5.47 -7.34
C GLY A 55 -6.02 -5.33 -6.02
N SER A 56 -5.55 -6.45 -5.50
CA SER A 56 -4.81 -6.46 -4.22
C SER A 56 -3.42 -5.88 -4.39
N ARG A 57 -3.00 -5.07 -3.44
CA ARG A 57 -1.69 -4.44 -3.42
C ARG A 57 -1.12 -4.46 -2.02
N TYR A 58 0.20 -4.36 -1.91
CA TYR A 58 0.83 -4.07 -0.62
C TYR A 58 0.70 -2.58 -0.37
N LEU A 59 0.43 -2.22 0.87
CA LEU A 59 0.40 -0.82 1.28
C LEU A 59 1.41 -0.65 2.40
N TYR A 60 2.41 0.18 2.21
CA TYR A 60 3.39 0.42 3.27
C TYR A 60 3.38 1.88 3.70
N LYS A 61 3.74 2.09 4.97
CA LYS A 61 3.88 3.40 5.57
C LYS A 61 5.36 3.71 5.65
N ALA A 62 5.74 4.90 5.24
CA ALA A 62 7.13 5.30 5.18
C ALA A 62 7.32 6.75 5.58
N ALA A 63 8.56 7.11 5.87
CA ALA A 63 8.92 8.48 6.22
C ALA A 63 10.39 8.71 5.88
N TYR A 64 10.77 9.97 5.68
CA TYR A 64 12.15 10.28 5.42
C TYR A 64 13.01 10.27 6.68
N ASN A 65 12.40 10.38 7.86
CA ASN A 65 13.07 10.29 9.14
C ASN A 65 12.38 9.26 10.02
N LYS A 66 13.18 8.53 10.80
CA LYS A 66 12.67 7.45 11.63
C LYS A 66 11.58 7.89 12.62
N ASP A 67 11.75 9.06 13.22
CA ASP A 67 10.86 9.57 14.26
C ASP A 67 9.85 10.59 13.73
N THR A 68 9.52 10.51 12.45
CA THR A 68 8.57 11.43 11.83
C THR A 68 7.18 11.22 12.40
N PRO A 69 6.47 12.29 12.79
CA PRO A 69 5.08 12.14 13.24
C PRO A 69 4.18 11.69 12.10
N ASP A 70 3.07 11.05 12.45
CA ASP A 70 2.14 10.49 11.46
C ASP A 70 1.69 11.51 10.41
N SER A 71 1.56 12.77 10.80
CA SER A 71 1.14 13.83 9.87
C SER A 71 2.14 14.07 8.74
N GLU A 72 3.38 13.67 8.91
CA GLU A 72 4.42 13.85 7.91
C GLU A 72 4.88 12.54 7.27
N CYS A 73 4.29 11.43 7.68
CA CYS A 73 4.53 10.15 7.03
C CYS A 73 3.74 10.08 5.73
N PHE A 74 4.05 9.10 4.90
CA PHE A 74 3.30 8.86 3.68
C PHE A 74 3.04 7.36 3.52
N LYS A 75 2.02 7.04 2.74
CA LYS A 75 1.67 5.65 2.45
C LYS A 75 1.79 5.42 0.95
N VAL A 76 2.23 4.23 0.58
CA VAL A 76 2.51 3.90 -0.81
C VAL A 76 1.94 2.52 -1.13
N PHE A 77 1.23 2.43 -2.25
CA PHE A 77 0.77 1.16 -2.78
C PHE A 77 1.82 0.62 -3.74
N THR A 78 2.10 -0.67 -3.65
CA THR A 78 3.00 -1.31 -4.59
C THR A 78 2.46 -2.68 -4.99
N GLY A 79 2.55 -2.98 -6.28
CA GLY A 79 2.27 -4.33 -6.79
C GLY A 79 3.53 -5.14 -7.01
N SER A 80 4.70 -4.58 -6.65
CA SER A 80 5.97 -5.29 -6.85
C SER A 80 6.09 -6.48 -5.90
N THR A 81 6.31 -7.67 -6.47
CA THR A 81 6.48 -8.87 -5.67
C THR A 81 7.76 -8.82 -4.85
N ASP A 82 8.81 -8.19 -5.37
CA ASP A 82 10.07 -8.07 -4.64
C ASP A 82 9.95 -7.12 -3.46
N CYS A 83 9.26 -5.99 -3.64
CA CYS A 83 8.98 -5.09 -2.52
C CYS A 83 8.15 -5.81 -1.46
N GLY A 84 7.11 -6.51 -1.88
CA GLY A 84 6.26 -7.27 -0.96
C GLY A 84 7.03 -8.33 -0.19
N TYR A 85 7.91 -9.05 -0.86
CA TYR A 85 8.74 -10.06 -0.24
C TYR A 85 9.60 -9.45 0.88
N ILE A 86 10.24 -8.32 0.62
CA ILE A 86 11.07 -7.64 1.61
C ILE A 86 10.23 -7.15 2.78
N LEU A 87 9.05 -6.57 2.51
CA LEU A 87 8.16 -6.12 3.57
C LEU A 87 7.76 -7.26 4.50
N GLU A 88 7.40 -8.42 3.92
CA GLU A 88 7.01 -9.57 4.72
C GLU A 88 8.20 -10.13 5.52
N LYS A 89 9.38 -10.15 4.94
CA LYS A 89 10.58 -10.62 5.66
C LYS A 89 10.95 -9.69 6.80
N LEU A 90 10.85 -8.38 6.60
CA LEU A 90 11.15 -7.43 7.66
C LEU A 90 10.17 -7.57 8.83
N LYS A 91 8.90 -7.81 8.53
CA LYS A 91 7.91 -8.02 9.58
C LYS A 91 8.14 -9.32 10.33
N GLU A 92 8.45 -10.39 9.59
CA GLU A 92 8.75 -11.69 10.17
C GLU A 92 9.97 -11.63 11.10
N MET A 93 10.97 -10.84 10.72
CA MET A 93 12.18 -10.67 11.51
C MET A 93 12.06 -9.61 12.60
N GLY A 94 10.95 -8.87 12.64
CA GLY A 94 10.76 -7.79 13.61
C GLY A 94 11.71 -6.63 13.41
N LYS A 95 12.04 -6.30 12.18
CA LYS A 95 13.05 -5.31 11.85
C LYS A 95 12.49 -3.96 11.38
N PHE A 96 11.23 -3.67 11.58
CA PHE A 96 10.71 -2.33 11.38
C PHE A 96 11.02 -1.47 12.60
N PRO A 97 11.30 -0.20 12.42
CA PRO A 97 11.49 0.51 11.16
C PRO A 97 12.83 0.14 10.49
N ARG A 98 12.88 0.25 9.17
CA ARG A 98 14.07 -0.12 8.40
C ARG A 98 14.31 0.89 7.28
N LYS A 99 15.53 1.35 7.16
CA LYS A 99 15.92 2.30 6.12
C LYS A 99 16.20 1.56 4.82
N VAL A 100 15.57 2.00 3.73
CA VAL A 100 15.74 1.37 2.42
C VAL A 100 15.80 2.42 1.34
N THR A 101 16.27 2.02 0.17
CA THR A 101 16.25 2.85 -1.04
C THR A 101 15.43 2.12 -2.08
N LEU A 102 14.47 2.80 -2.70
CA LEU A 102 13.68 2.20 -3.77
C LEU A 102 14.46 2.30 -5.07
N LYS A 103 14.69 1.17 -5.70
CA LYS A 103 15.44 1.07 -6.94
C LYS A 103 14.56 0.55 -8.04
N LYS A 104 14.90 0.90 -9.28
CA LYS A 104 14.23 0.39 -10.46
C LYS A 104 15.26 -0.20 -11.40
N GLU A 105 14.99 -1.43 -11.85
CA GLU A 105 15.82 -2.11 -12.84
C GLU A 105 14.97 -2.43 -14.05
N GLY A 106 15.41 -2.03 -15.23
CA GLY A 106 14.63 -2.21 -16.43
C GLY A 106 13.39 -1.33 -16.43
N LYS A 107 12.33 -1.79 -17.10
CA LYS A 107 11.13 -0.97 -17.27
C LYS A 107 10.16 -1.03 -16.09
N ASN A 108 10.03 -2.21 -15.47
CA ASN A 108 8.98 -2.43 -14.50
C ASN A 108 9.43 -3.09 -13.19
N HIS A 109 10.71 -3.33 -13.01
CA HIS A 109 11.20 -4.03 -11.82
C HIS A 109 11.56 -3.04 -10.72
N LEU A 110 10.74 -2.99 -9.67
CA LEU A 110 11.01 -2.17 -8.50
C LEU A 110 11.41 -3.06 -7.33
N TYR A 111 12.39 -2.64 -6.57
CA TYR A 111 12.85 -3.38 -5.40
C TYR A 111 13.45 -2.44 -4.36
N PHE A 112 13.50 -2.92 -3.11
CA PHE A 112 14.15 -2.20 -2.02
C PHE A 112 15.59 -2.68 -1.87
N GLU A 113 16.48 -1.73 -1.63
CA GLU A 113 17.87 -2.06 -1.37
C GLU A 113 18.32 -1.50 -0.01
#